data_0ed845a7f63d9c720dbe9dd9406fdfc0
#
_entry.id   0ed845a7f63d9c720dbe9dd9406fdfc0
#
_cell.length_a   1.000
_cell.length_b   1.000
_cell.length_c   1.000
_cell.angle_alpha   90.00
_cell.angle_beta   90.00
_cell.angle_gamma   90.00
#
_symmetry.space_group_name_H-M   'P 1'
#
loop_
_entity.id
_entity.type
_entity.pdbx_description
1 polymer ?
#
loop_
_entity_poly.entity_id
_entity_poly.type
_entity_poly.pdbx_seq_one_letter_code
_entity_poly.pdbx_strand_id
1 'polypeptide(L)'
;MWIWTIDNLLNEIAMKKLFLYVMLVLGAGLSSCTTKDLDWESSGGNSGTVEVELPEGGTPTDGTSAPFPKTPEGYQLRCILVSGENRYEMVESESVNNKFYFTDVPVGAELYVWADFIEADAEPDENGRYADLYYDTQSMPTIAYVAGRMTDGSLFNNDACDAFYGHVAAGEGTVLTLKRPFAKVTYSNEDAIAVSGNIEVSYEVFNRFDIQSGTPDGTGTISYAGGVADRANRVWFSNYLFASASGSSALPGGAISMTADGVTKSIETANMVLEADKTVNAHFNWADAGISITVDVGFSDPDAPRVGDYYYSDGTWANYLVPGKTPVGVVFATVEGDGAAAADDVANYEGVTFEDGVVHGWVVSLKEMSTPQFITNTAGSALTGVAGVGTAEDDIKGYANCKAWPDNVLAEGVEYVALNQLSTYAEDFDAPLPESGTSGWYIPAIGQLTALRTVYGAENNAVKNALQVLADDDSKADLIVTESSTGNYYWSSTGRTSNSVYYVRTITFDPAVTDGFINSHGGTSGKRCRPILTF
;
A
#
# COMPACT_ATOMS: atom_id res chain seq x y z
N MET A 1 9.13 29.94 48.63
CA MET A 1 10.01 28.94 48.02
C MET A 1 9.61 28.52 46.60
N TRP A 2 8.44 28.92 46.09
CA TRP A 2 7.98 28.60 44.74
C TRP A 2 8.24 29.68 43.67
N ILE A 3 8.50 30.91 44.06
CA ILE A 3 8.72 32.04 43.12
C ILE A 3 10.14 31.99 42.54
N TRP A 4 11.12 31.47 43.27
CA TRP A 4 12.53 31.39 42.84
C TRP A 4 12.78 30.34 41.73
N THR A 5 11.90 29.37 41.63
CA THR A 5 12.00 28.28 40.63
C THR A 5 11.45 28.67 39.25
N ILE A 6 10.46 29.57 39.21
CA ILE A 6 9.83 30.03 37.96
C ILE A 6 10.72 31.04 37.23
N ASP A 7 11.40 31.94 37.98
CA ASP A 7 12.32 32.91 37.39
C ASP A 7 13.56 32.26 36.76
N ASN A 8 14.07 31.17 37.35
CA ASN A 8 15.17 30.41 36.76
C ASN A 8 14.75 29.64 35.48
N LEU A 9 13.53 29.10 35.45
CA LEU A 9 13.00 28.41 34.28
C LEU A 9 12.74 29.39 33.13
N LEU A 10 12.22 30.56 33.42
CA LEU A 10 11.98 31.62 32.43
C LEU A 10 13.30 32.19 31.86
N ASN A 11 14.33 32.33 32.68
CA ASN A 11 15.65 32.77 32.24
C ASN A 11 16.35 31.70 31.36
N GLU A 12 16.18 30.42 31.67
CA GLU A 12 16.73 29.33 30.86
C GLU A 12 16.05 29.24 29.48
N ILE A 13 14.73 29.44 29.43
CA ILE A 13 13.96 29.50 28.18
C ILE A 13 14.32 30.74 27.35
N ALA A 14 14.53 31.89 28.03
CA ALA A 14 14.95 33.12 27.36
C ALA A 14 16.37 33.02 26.80
N MET A 15 17.29 32.39 27.53
CA MET A 15 18.65 32.13 27.04
C MET A 15 18.68 31.16 25.86
N LYS A 16 17.89 30.08 25.88
CA LYS A 16 17.78 29.16 24.76
C LYS A 16 17.18 29.82 23.51
N LYS A 17 16.18 30.70 23.69
CA LYS A 17 15.63 31.49 22.57
C LYS A 17 16.60 32.52 22.04
N LEU A 18 17.39 33.18 22.91
CA LEU A 18 18.42 34.11 22.47
C LEU A 18 19.55 33.41 21.71
N PHE A 19 19.96 32.21 22.17
CA PHE A 19 20.98 31.41 21.48
C PHE A 19 20.48 30.94 20.08
N LEU A 20 19.21 30.55 19.98
CA LEU A 20 18.58 30.20 18.71
C LEU A 20 18.47 31.42 17.77
N TYR A 21 18.17 32.60 18.30
CA TYR A 21 18.10 33.85 17.52
C TYR A 21 19.49 34.32 17.04
N VAL A 22 20.52 34.16 17.86
CA VAL A 22 21.91 34.48 17.47
C VAL A 22 22.44 33.52 16.42
N MET A 23 22.08 32.22 16.51
CA MET A 23 22.40 31.26 15.44
C MET A 23 21.62 31.54 14.14
N LEU A 24 20.35 31.98 14.24
CA LEU A 24 19.56 32.37 13.07
C LEU A 24 20.07 33.64 12.37
N VAL A 25 20.58 34.62 13.16
CA VAL A 25 21.13 35.88 12.63
C VAL A 25 22.53 35.67 12.05
N LEU A 26 23.32 34.76 12.63
CA LEU A 26 24.62 34.37 12.05
C LEU A 26 24.46 33.50 10.77
N GLY A 27 23.37 32.72 10.67
CA GLY A 27 23.02 31.99 9.46
C GLY A 27 22.47 32.87 8.33
N ALA A 28 21.81 33.99 8.66
CA ALA A 28 21.25 34.91 7.66
C ALA A 28 22.30 35.90 7.07
N GLY A 29 23.49 35.96 7.64
CA GLY A 29 24.58 36.85 7.20
C GLY A 29 25.51 36.26 6.12
N LEU A 30 25.31 35.01 5.72
CA LEU A 30 26.16 34.33 4.74
C LEU A 30 25.41 33.92 3.45
N SER A 31 24.19 34.39 3.21
CA SER A 31 23.50 34.18 1.93
C SER A 31 23.76 35.31 0.94
N SER A 32 25.03 35.62 0.72
CA SER A 32 25.53 36.28 -0.48
C SER A 32 26.75 35.50 -0.96
N CYS A 33 26.54 34.22 -1.25
CA CYS A 33 27.32 33.54 -2.25
C CYS A 33 26.50 33.57 -3.52
N THR A 34 26.75 34.59 -4.35
CA THR A 34 26.82 34.42 -5.79
C THR A 34 27.29 32.99 -6.07
N THR A 35 26.64 32.31 -7.00
CA THR A 35 27.25 31.22 -7.77
C THR A 35 28.71 31.60 -8.01
N LYS A 36 29.61 31.17 -7.14
CA LYS A 36 30.98 30.97 -7.54
C LYS A 36 30.87 29.76 -8.47
N ASP A 37 31.01 30.03 -9.75
CA ASP A 37 31.69 29.08 -10.60
C ASP A 37 32.87 28.60 -9.76
N LEU A 38 32.84 27.36 -9.32
CA LEU A 38 34.01 26.69 -8.78
C LEU A 38 34.96 26.65 -9.98
N ASP A 39 35.83 27.68 -10.09
CA ASP A 39 36.99 27.61 -10.95
C ASP A 39 37.76 26.37 -10.48
N TRP A 40 37.53 25.28 -11.18
CA TRP A 40 38.27 24.06 -11.09
C TRP A 40 39.67 24.31 -11.64
N GLU A 41 40.60 24.79 -10.80
CA GLU A 41 42.01 24.64 -11.11
C GLU A 41 42.35 23.17 -11.04
N SER A 42 42.48 22.54 -12.21
CA SER A 42 42.96 21.18 -12.38
C SER A 42 44.34 21.04 -11.73
N SER A 43 44.38 20.61 -10.49
CA SER A 43 45.57 19.95 -9.97
C SER A 43 45.72 18.65 -10.75
N GLY A 44 46.76 18.53 -11.57
CA GLY A 44 47.06 17.54 -12.60
C GLY A 44 46.88 16.05 -12.29
N GLY A 45 45.72 15.64 -11.84
CA GLY A 45 45.26 14.27 -11.72
C GLY A 45 43.85 14.17 -12.31
N ASN A 46 43.60 13.13 -13.09
CA ASN A 46 42.32 12.81 -13.71
C ASN A 46 41.28 12.36 -12.63
N SER A 47 40.84 13.26 -11.76
CA SER A 47 39.81 12.97 -10.72
C SER A 47 38.60 13.85 -10.90
N GLY A 48 37.41 13.34 -10.58
CA GLY A 48 36.11 14.01 -10.72
C GLY A 48 35.22 13.85 -9.49
N THR A 49 34.05 14.49 -9.54
CA THR A 49 32.99 14.29 -8.55
C THR A 49 31.97 13.29 -9.10
N VAL A 50 31.54 12.36 -8.26
CA VAL A 50 30.47 11.40 -8.54
C VAL A 50 29.30 11.74 -7.64
N GLU A 51 28.15 12.00 -8.24
CA GLU A 51 26.88 12.17 -7.57
C GLU A 51 26.14 10.83 -7.58
N VAL A 52 25.77 10.34 -6.42
CA VAL A 52 24.97 9.12 -6.26
C VAL A 52 23.60 9.52 -5.76
N GLU A 53 22.60 9.24 -6.58
CA GLU A 53 21.19 9.48 -6.27
C GLU A 53 20.53 8.18 -5.85
N LEU A 54 19.77 8.24 -4.77
CA LEU A 54 18.83 7.20 -4.43
C LEU A 54 17.61 7.28 -5.37
N PRO A 55 16.93 6.17 -5.67
CA PRO A 55 15.72 6.23 -6.47
C PRO A 55 14.74 7.17 -5.80
N GLU A 56 14.19 8.14 -6.53
CA GLU A 56 13.18 9.04 -5.99
C GLU A 56 11.96 8.20 -5.57
N GLY A 57 11.54 8.39 -4.32
CA GLY A 57 10.27 7.88 -3.82
C GLY A 57 9.12 8.67 -4.44
N GLY A 58 8.93 8.53 -5.74
CA GLY A 58 7.76 9.01 -6.42
C GLY A 58 6.61 8.03 -6.19
N THR A 59 5.40 8.54 -6.03
CA THR A 59 4.20 7.75 -6.26
C THR A 59 4.38 7.09 -7.64
N PRO A 60 4.37 5.75 -7.74
CA PRO A 60 4.55 5.09 -9.02
C PRO A 60 3.38 5.46 -9.92
N THR A 61 3.60 6.36 -10.86
CA THR A 61 2.59 6.67 -11.89
C THR A 61 2.46 5.55 -12.92
N ASP A 62 3.33 4.55 -12.83
CA ASP A 62 3.38 3.41 -13.76
C ASP A 62 3.34 2.03 -13.06
N GLY A 63 3.17 1.99 -11.74
CA GLY A 63 3.09 0.74 -10.97
C GLY A 63 4.36 -0.11 -10.96
N THR A 64 5.54 0.45 -11.29
CA THR A 64 6.75 -0.33 -11.55
C THR A 64 7.87 -0.17 -10.54
N SER A 65 7.84 0.83 -9.64
CA SER A 65 8.92 1.05 -8.66
C SER A 65 8.39 1.10 -7.23
N ALA A 66 9.01 0.37 -6.31
CA ALA A 66 8.68 0.48 -4.89
C ALA A 66 9.04 1.89 -4.38
N PRO A 67 8.21 2.51 -3.54
CA PRO A 67 8.56 3.76 -2.89
C PRO A 67 9.89 3.60 -2.15
N PHE A 68 10.67 4.69 -2.07
CA PHE A 68 11.91 4.70 -1.31
C PHE A 68 11.58 4.35 0.16
N PRO A 69 12.20 3.33 0.77
CA PRO A 69 11.92 2.99 2.14
C PRO A 69 12.37 4.16 3.03
N LYS A 70 11.50 4.55 3.93
CA LYS A 70 11.89 5.41 5.04
C LYS A 70 12.98 4.67 5.83
N THR A 71 14.05 5.38 6.18
CA THR A 71 15.12 4.80 7.02
C THR A 71 14.50 4.15 8.27
N PRO A 72 14.68 2.83 8.49
CA PRO A 72 14.09 2.15 9.62
C PRO A 72 14.59 2.73 10.95
N GLU A 73 13.75 2.72 11.97
CA GLU A 73 14.11 3.22 13.29
C GLU A 73 15.31 2.44 13.87
N GLY A 74 16.32 3.16 14.36
CA GLY A 74 17.55 2.57 14.86
C GLY A 74 18.63 2.30 13.81
N TYR A 75 18.39 2.69 12.56
CA TYR A 75 19.34 2.52 11.46
C TYR A 75 19.69 3.86 10.80
N GLN A 76 20.74 3.86 9.99
CA GLN A 76 21.11 4.93 9.06
C GLN A 76 21.56 4.33 7.74
N LEU A 77 21.34 5.06 6.64
CA LEU A 77 21.78 4.62 5.33
C LEU A 77 23.28 4.91 5.15
N ARG A 78 24.03 3.90 4.73
CA ARG A 78 25.44 3.98 4.31
C ARG A 78 25.50 3.86 2.80
N CYS A 79 26.36 4.66 2.16
CA CYS A 79 26.66 4.56 0.73
C CYS A 79 28.17 4.30 0.55
N ILE A 80 28.50 3.25 -0.19
CA ILE A 80 29.85 2.79 -0.49
C ILE A 80 30.10 2.96 -1.97
N LEU A 81 31.20 3.62 -2.35
CA LEU A 81 31.69 3.70 -3.73
C LEU A 81 33.06 3.05 -3.80
N VAL A 82 33.25 2.14 -4.77
CA VAL A 82 34.52 1.50 -5.08
C VAL A 82 34.94 1.85 -6.51
N SER A 83 36.19 2.29 -6.65
CA SER A 83 36.83 2.63 -7.92
C SER A 83 38.26 2.07 -7.94
N GLY A 84 38.45 0.95 -8.62
CA GLY A 84 39.73 0.21 -8.58
C GLY A 84 40.05 -0.25 -7.16
N GLU A 85 41.19 0.23 -6.61
CA GLU A 85 41.60 -0.09 -5.22
C GLU A 85 41.05 0.91 -4.19
N ASN A 86 40.41 2.00 -4.64
CA ASN A 86 39.90 3.03 -3.75
C ASN A 86 38.47 2.68 -3.30
N ARG A 87 38.22 2.87 -2.00
CA ARG A 87 36.91 2.69 -1.39
C ARG A 87 36.57 3.96 -0.59
N TYR A 88 35.38 4.46 -0.81
CA TYR A 88 34.81 5.62 -0.16
C TYR A 88 33.52 5.19 0.53
N GLU A 89 33.27 5.68 1.75
CA GLU A 89 32.03 5.45 2.47
C GLU A 89 31.49 6.76 3.02
N MET A 90 30.19 6.93 2.93
CA MET A 90 29.43 8.05 3.49
C MET A 90 28.15 7.55 4.12
N VAL A 91 27.66 8.24 5.14
CA VAL A 91 26.38 7.94 5.80
C VAL A 91 25.33 9.03 5.51
N GLU A 92 24.07 8.72 5.79
CA GLU A 92 22.93 9.59 5.47
C GLU A 92 23.08 11.02 6.00
N SER A 93 23.68 11.20 7.19
CA SER A 93 23.94 12.52 7.76
C SER A 93 24.90 13.39 6.94
N GLU A 94 25.68 12.80 6.04
CA GLU A 94 26.62 13.48 5.15
C GLU A 94 26.01 13.74 3.76
N SER A 95 24.79 13.22 3.51
CA SER A 95 24.07 13.43 2.25
C SER A 95 23.45 14.83 2.18
N VAL A 96 23.24 15.32 0.95
CA VAL A 96 22.54 16.57 0.69
C VAL A 96 21.35 16.28 -0.21
N ASN A 97 20.14 16.52 0.27
CA ASN A 97 18.90 16.24 -0.49
C ASN A 97 18.80 14.77 -0.98
N ASN A 98 19.13 13.80 -0.12
CA ASN A 98 19.18 12.37 -0.43
C ASN A 98 20.18 11.99 -1.53
N LYS A 99 21.24 12.79 -1.72
CA LYS A 99 22.32 12.54 -2.67
C LYS A 99 23.66 12.49 -1.95
N PHE A 100 24.51 11.58 -2.33
CA PHE A 100 25.87 11.46 -1.83
C PHE A 100 26.85 12.00 -2.89
N TYR A 101 27.80 12.82 -2.46
CA TYR A 101 28.76 13.46 -3.33
C TYR A 101 30.18 12.99 -3.01
N PHE A 102 30.72 12.08 -3.80
CA PHE A 102 32.08 11.60 -3.67
C PHE A 102 33.04 12.44 -4.53
N THR A 103 34.02 13.06 -3.88
CA THR A 103 35.06 13.88 -4.53
C THR A 103 36.35 13.09 -4.73
N ASP A 104 37.20 13.58 -5.62
CA ASP A 104 38.51 12.97 -5.91
C ASP A 104 38.45 11.52 -6.41
N VAL A 105 37.35 11.16 -7.09
CA VAL A 105 37.19 9.84 -7.70
C VAL A 105 37.95 9.78 -9.03
N PRO A 106 38.80 8.76 -9.29
CA PRO A 106 39.53 8.65 -10.53
C PRO A 106 38.63 8.57 -11.77
N VAL A 107 38.82 9.43 -12.75
CA VAL A 107 38.07 9.43 -14.02
C VAL A 107 38.55 8.29 -14.92
N GLY A 108 37.63 7.62 -15.62
CA GLY A 108 37.90 6.51 -16.54
C GLY A 108 37.97 5.13 -15.91
N ALA A 109 37.71 5.03 -14.61
CA ALA A 109 37.58 3.75 -13.92
C ALA A 109 36.11 3.28 -13.86
N GLU A 110 35.90 1.99 -13.70
CA GLU A 110 34.59 1.44 -13.37
C GLU A 110 34.24 1.79 -11.93
N LEU A 111 33.01 2.25 -11.72
CA LEU A 111 32.46 2.59 -10.40
C LEU A 111 31.42 1.56 -10.01
N TYR A 112 31.58 1.01 -8.82
CA TYR A 112 30.63 0.11 -8.18
C TYR A 112 30.10 0.80 -6.93
N VAL A 113 28.79 0.90 -6.81
CA VAL A 113 28.13 1.53 -5.66
C VAL A 113 27.21 0.55 -5.00
N TRP A 114 27.26 0.55 -3.66
CA TRP A 114 26.34 -0.18 -2.80
C TRP A 114 25.87 0.74 -1.68
N ALA A 115 24.56 0.77 -1.42
CA ALA A 115 24.01 1.47 -0.27
C ALA A 115 23.13 0.52 0.53
N ASP A 116 23.33 0.47 1.84
CA ASP A 116 22.62 -0.40 2.78
C ASP A 116 22.41 0.27 4.12
N PHE A 117 21.60 -0.33 4.97
CA PHE A 117 21.35 0.16 6.31
C PHE A 117 22.34 -0.46 7.30
N ILE A 118 22.92 0.40 8.14
CA ILE A 118 23.75 0.06 9.29
C ILE A 118 23.11 0.63 10.56
N GLU A 119 23.58 0.24 11.74
CA GLU A 119 23.06 0.78 12.99
C GLU A 119 23.26 2.31 13.07
N ALA A 120 22.27 3.04 13.63
CA ALA A 120 22.29 4.50 13.65
C ALA A 120 23.47 5.09 14.44
N ASP A 121 24.00 4.33 15.39
CA ASP A 121 25.15 4.70 16.25
C ASP A 121 26.46 4.03 15.83
N ALA A 122 26.49 3.40 14.64
CA ALA A 122 27.71 2.81 14.10
C ALA A 122 28.80 3.87 13.90
N GLU A 123 30.01 3.58 14.38
CA GLU A 123 31.18 4.42 14.20
C GLU A 123 32.13 3.80 13.18
N PRO A 124 32.76 4.60 12.32
CA PRO A 124 33.73 4.08 11.36
C PRO A 124 35.04 3.65 12.05
N ASP A 125 35.74 2.71 11.44
CA ASP A 125 37.09 2.31 11.84
C ASP A 125 38.15 3.41 11.51
N GLU A 126 39.41 3.13 11.80
CA GLU A 126 40.54 4.03 11.54
C GLU A 126 40.74 4.36 10.04
N ASN A 127 40.12 3.61 9.14
CA ASN A 127 40.14 3.81 7.69
C ASN A 127 38.84 4.49 7.18
N GLY A 128 37.96 4.91 8.06
CA GLY A 128 36.67 5.51 7.73
C GLY A 128 35.64 4.50 7.21
N ARG A 129 35.75 3.22 7.56
CA ARG A 129 34.85 2.15 7.12
C ARG A 129 33.92 1.71 8.24
N TYR A 130 32.65 1.56 7.91
CA TYR A 130 31.65 1.03 8.82
C TYR A 130 31.56 -0.50 8.75
N ALA A 131 31.24 -1.14 9.86
CA ALA A 131 31.07 -2.59 9.92
C ALA A 131 29.87 -3.04 9.07
N ASP A 132 30.07 -4.15 8.33
CA ASP A 132 29.00 -4.79 7.57
C ASP A 132 27.97 -5.42 8.51
N LEU A 133 26.68 -5.14 8.30
CA LEU A 133 25.61 -5.62 9.16
C LEU A 133 24.90 -6.85 8.56
N TYR A 134 24.30 -6.72 7.39
CA TYR A 134 23.58 -7.78 6.67
C TYR A 134 24.32 -8.25 5.42
N TYR A 135 25.11 -7.38 4.80
CA TYR A 135 25.79 -7.61 3.54
C TYR A 135 27.31 -7.49 3.71
N ASP A 136 28.04 -8.52 3.27
CA ASP A 136 29.51 -8.49 3.15
C ASP A 136 29.88 -7.71 1.90
N THR A 137 30.42 -6.52 2.10
CA THR A 137 30.80 -5.57 1.05
C THR A 137 32.30 -5.55 0.78
N GLN A 138 33.09 -6.43 1.44
CA GLN A 138 34.54 -6.44 1.34
C GLN A 138 35.05 -6.88 -0.05
N SER A 139 34.23 -7.64 -0.76
CA SER A 139 34.58 -8.23 -2.06
C SER A 139 33.87 -7.54 -3.23
N MET A 140 33.45 -6.26 -3.08
CA MET A 140 32.86 -5.52 -4.20
C MET A 140 33.70 -5.65 -5.48
N PRO A 141 33.09 -5.91 -6.66
CA PRO A 141 31.65 -5.75 -6.97
C PRO A 141 30.75 -6.92 -6.57
N THR A 142 31.23 -7.97 -5.95
CA THR A 142 30.39 -9.06 -5.47
C THR A 142 29.97 -8.79 -4.03
N ILE A 143 28.66 -8.78 -3.80
CA ILE A 143 28.03 -8.64 -2.49
C ILE A 143 27.52 -10.01 -2.05
N ALA A 144 27.67 -10.36 -0.77
CA ALA A 144 27.11 -11.58 -0.20
C ALA A 144 26.34 -11.27 1.09
N TYR A 145 25.42 -12.16 1.52
CA TYR A 145 24.94 -12.06 2.89
C TYR A 145 26.06 -12.36 3.87
N VAL A 146 26.12 -11.62 4.98
CA VAL A 146 27.00 -11.96 6.10
C VAL A 146 26.63 -13.36 6.60
N ALA A 147 27.59 -14.28 6.65
CA ALA A 147 27.34 -15.71 6.85
C ALA A 147 26.50 -16.04 8.09
N GLY A 148 26.71 -15.35 9.22
CA GLY A 148 25.93 -15.54 10.44
C GLY A 148 24.48 -15.11 10.32
N ARG A 149 24.18 -14.13 9.44
CA ARG A 149 22.82 -13.57 9.26
C ARG A 149 21.88 -14.51 8.52
N MET A 150 22.40 -15.42 7.74
CA MET A 150 21.56 -16.37 6.99
C MET A 150 20.79 -17.34 7.91
N THR A 151 21.28 -17.60 9.13
CA THR A 151 20.71 -18.61 10.03
C THR A 151 20.30 -18.09 11.40
N ASP A 152 20.50 -16.81 11.70
CA ASP A 152 20.11 -16.19 12.98
C ASP A 152 18.70 -15.58 12.95
N GLY A 153 18.01 -15.64 11.81
CA GLY A 153 16.66 -15.08 11.61
C GLY A 153 16.63 -13.59 11.29
N SER A 154 17.77 -12.89 11.32
CA SER A 154 17.82 -11.43 11.13
C SER A 154 17.48 -10.94 9.72
N LEU A 155 17.51 -11.84 8.72
CA LEU A 155 17.09 -11.54 7.34
C LEU A 155 15.56 -11.63 7.14
N PHE A 156 14.81 -11.97 8.19
CA PHE A 156 13.37 -12.12 8.13
C PHE A 156 12.66 -10.95 8.82
N ASN A 157 11.57 -10.47 8.23
CA ASN A 157 10.69 -9.43 8.79
C ASN A 157 11.46 -8.15 9.18
N ASN A 158 12.43 -7.76 8.35
CA ASN A 158 13.37 -6.70 8.66
C ASN A 158 13.62 -5.79 7.47
N ASP A 159 13.06 -4.59 7.49
CA ASP A 159 13.20 -3.62 6.42
C ASP A 159 14.60 -2.99 6.33
N ALA A 160 15.44 -3.14 7.37
CA ALA A 160 16.85 -2.78 7.29
C ALA A 160 17.68 -3.73 6.39
N CYS A 161 17.08 -4.82 5.89
CA CYS A 161 17.67 -5.67 4.85
C CYS A 161 17.45 -5.14 3.43
N ASP A 162 16.80 -3.98 3.23
CA ASP A 162 16.77 -3.32 1.93
C ASP A 162 18.15 -2.72 1.61
N ALA A 163 18.51 -2.70 0.33
CA ALA A 163 19.75 -2.10 -0.13
C ALA A 163 19.67 -1.71 -1.62
N PHE A 164 20.65 -0.94 -2.06
CA PHE A 164 20.68 -0.39 -3.42
C PHE A 164 22.06 -0.56 -4.04
N TYR A 165 22.11 -0.67 -5.36
CA TYR A 165 23.34 -0.81 -6.09
C TYR A 165 23.36 0.01 -7.36
N GLY A 166 24.55 0.28 -7.86
CA GLY A 166 24.76 0.90 -9.16
C GLY A 166 26.14 0.60 -9.73
N HIS A 167 26.23 0.69 -11.05
CA HIS A 167 27.48 0.50 -11.78
C HIS A 167 27.52 1.42 -12.98
N VAL A 168 28.63 2.12 -13.16
CA VAL A 168 28.85 3.02 -14.29
C VAL A 168 30.35 3.25 -14.50
N ALA A 169 30.76 3.56 -15.74
CA ALA A 169 32.11 4.05 -15.99
C ALA A 169 32.22 5.52 -15.56
N ALA A 170 33.27 5.86 -14.78
CA ALA A 170 33.47 7.22 -14.29
C ALA A 170 33.80 8.20 -15.39
N GLY A 171 33.07 9.31 -15.49
CA GLY A 171 33.31 10.47 -16.31
C GLY A 171 33.36 11.76 -15.46
N GLU A 172 33.62 12.92 -16.07
CA GLU A 172 33.41 14.18 -15.37
C GLU A 172 31.91 14.37 -15.07
N GLY A 173 31.56 14.69 -13.81
CA GLY A 173 30.20 14.96 -13.41
C GLY A 173 29.28 13.73 -13.52
N THR A 174 29.78 12.54 -13.25
CA THR A 174 28.99 11.32 -13.28
C THR A 174 27.86 11.37 -12.25
N VAL A 175 26.61 11.17 -12.71
CA VAL A 175 25.43 10.99 -11.88
C VAL A 175 24.97 9.54 -12.00
N LEU A 176 24.77 8.87 -10.88
CA LEU A 176 24.35 7.47 -10.82
C LEU A 176 23.11 7.31 -9.95
N THR A 177 21.99 6.93 -10.54
CA THR A 177 20.79 6.54 -9.82
C THR A 177 20.85 5.06 -9.47
N LEU A 178 20.71 4.75 -8.18
CA LEU A 178 20.75 3.37 -7.67
C LEU A 178 19.45 2.61 -7.96
N LYS A 179 19.53 1.27 -7.87
CA LYS A 179 18.42 0.33 -8.05
C LYS A 179 18.44 -0.72 -6.93
N ARG A 180 17.33 -1.35 -6.63
CA ARG A 180 17.28 -2.48 -5.70
C ARG A 180 17.78 -3.76 -6.35
N PRO A 181 18.66 -4.54 -5.68
CA PRO A 181 19.07 -5.88 -6.13
C PRO A 181 18.09 -6.98 -5.68
N PHE A 182 16.97 -6.64 -5.08
CA PHE A 182 16.07 -7.57 -4.40
C PHE A 182 14.67 -7.59 -4.99
N ALA A 183 14.02 -8.77 -4.85
CA ALA A 183 12.58 -8.85 -4.67
C ALA A 183 12.26 -8.82 -3.17
N LYS A 184 11.32 -7.99 -2.72
CA LYS A 184 10.72 -8.11 -1.38
C LYS A 184 9.61 -9.14 -1.46
N VAL A 185 9.75 -10.26 -0.77
CA VAL A 185 8.75 -11.33 -0.77
C VAL A 185 8.03 -11.35 0.56
N THR A 186 6.70 -11.29 0.50
CA THR A 186 5.81 -11.41 1.67
C THR A 186 5.03 -12.71 1.55
N TYR A 187 5.06 -13.54 2.58
CA TYR A 187 4.40 -14.84 2.60
C TYR A 187 3.19 -14.79 3.53
N SER A 188 2.01 -14.97 2.96
CA SER A 188 0.73 -14.87 3.66
C SER A 188 -0.06 -16.18 3.60
N ASN A 189 -0.65 -16.58 4.74
CA ASN A 189 -1.58 -17.70 4.79
C ASN A 189 -3.01 -17.20 4.56
N GLU A 190 -3.69 -17.69 3.54
CA GLU A 190 -5.08 -17.32 3.24
C GLU A 190 -6.10 -17.97 4.19
N ASP A 191 -5.71 -19.07 4.84
CA ASP A 191 -6.59 -19.74 5.80
C ASP A 191 -6.78 -18.90 7.08
N ALA A 192 -7.97 -18.99 7.65
CA ALA A 192 -8.28 -18.43 8.97
C ALA A 192 -7.63 -19.21 10.14
N ILE A 193 -6.68 -20.10 9.86
CA ILE A 193 -6.03 -20.93 10.88
C ILE A 193 -5.09 -20.05 11.71
N ALA A 194 -5.43 -19.91 12.99
CA ALA A 194 -4.56 -19.28 13.95
C ALA A 194 -3.40 -20.23 14.30
N VAL A 195 -2.18 -19.86 13.95
CA VAL A 195 -0.97 -20.50 14.47
C VAL A 195 -0.78 -20.05 15.91
N SER A 196 -0.75 -21.01 16.84
CA SER A 196 -0.70 -20.71 18.28
C SER A 196 0.70 -20.41 18.80
N GLY A 197 1.73 -20.87 18.08
CA GLY A 197 3.13 -20.80 18.49
C GLY A 197 4.05 -20.06 17.50
N ASN A 198 5.32 -20.38 17.60
CA ASN A 198 6.32 -19.96 16.63
C ASN A 198 6.23 -20.82 15.36
N ILE A 199 6.71 -20.24 14.27
CA ILE A 199 6.96 -20.95 13.03
C ILE A 199 8.48 -21.20 12.88
N GLU A 200 8.83 -22.28 12.21
CA GLU A 200 10.19 -22.53 11.74
C GLU A 200 10.16 -22.55 10.22
N VAL A 201 11.06 -21.80 9.59
CA VAL A 201 11.15 -21.67 8.13
C VAL A 201 12.57 -21.90 7.67
N SER A 202 12.75 -22.66 6.58
CA SER A 202 14.07 -22.89 6.00
C SER A 202 13.95 -23.13 4.49
N TYR A 203 14.77 -22.44 3.70
CA TYR A 203 14.81 -22.62 2.25
C TYR A 203 16.09 -22.07 1.61
N GLU A 204 16.39 -22.49 0.39
CA GLU A 204 17.54 -22.02 -0.38
C GLU A 204 17.22 -20.73 -1.13
N VAL A 205 18.17 -19.79 -1.08
CA VAL A 205 18.12 -18.50 -1.77
C VAL A 205 19.44 -18.27 -2.50
N PHE A 206 19.48 -17.33 -3.43
CA PHE A 206 20.73 -16.77 -3.92
C PHE A 206 21.45 -16.06 -2.77
N ASN A 207 22.72 -16.36 -2.56
CA ASN A 207 23.47 -15.82 -1.42
C ASN A 207 24.51 -14.76 -1.81
N ARG A 208 24.64 -14.48 -3.10
CA ARG A 208 25.52 -13.44 -3.66
C ARG A 208 24.82 -12.66 -4.76
N PHE A 209 25.31 -11.45 -4.99
CA PHE A 209 24.87 -10.57 -6.07
C PHE A 209 26.09 -9.88 -6.68
N ASP A 210 26.18 -9.90 -7.99
CA ASP A 210 27.22 -9.22 -8.74
C ASP A 210 26.71 -7.87 -9.25
N ILE A 211 27.30 -6.78 -8.77
CA ILE A 211 26.90 -5.39 -9.09
C ILE A 211 27.13 -5.10 -10.57
N GLN A 212 28.20 -5.64 -11.19
CA GLN A 212 28.53 -5.36 -12.56
C GLN A 212 27.50 -5.92 -13.55
N SER A 213 27.10 -7.16 -13.34
CA SER A 213 26.11 -7.83 -14.20
C SER A 213 24.67 -7.56 -13.77
N GLY A 214 24.44 -7.13 -12.51
CA GLY A 214 23.11 -6.99 -11.93
C GLY A 214 22.39 -8.33 -11.75
N THR A 215 23.13 -9.41 -11.49
CA THR A 215 22.57 -10.75 -11.39
C THR A 215 22.93 -11.46 -10.08
N PRO A 216 21.99 -12.24 -9.50
CA PRO A 216 22.28 -13.07 -8.34
C PRO A 216 23.11 -14.31 -8.72
N ASP A 217 23.92 -14.80 -7.78
CA ASP A 217 24.78 -15.97 -7.93
C ASP A 217 24.91 -16.75 -6.62
N GLY A 218 25.40 -17.98 -6.73
CA GLY A 218 25.56 -18.88 -5.60
C GLY A 218 24.24 -19.24 -4.93
N THR A 219 24.27 -20.18 -4.00
CA THR A 219 23.10 -20.56 -3.20
C THR A 219 23.49 -20.78 -1.76
N GLY A 220 22.52 -20.54 -0.86
CA GLY A 220 22.68 -20.79 0.55
C GLY A 220 21.32 -20.90 1.22
N THR A 221 21.29 -21.56 2.37
CA THR A 221 20.05 -21.75 3.12
C THR A 221 19.88 -20.61 4.11
N ILE A 222 18.71 -19.96 4.09
CA ILE A 222 18.26 -19.06 5.16
C ILE A 222 17.28 -19.79 6.06
N SER A 223 17.27 -19.42 7.35
CA SER A 223 16.34 -20.00 8.32
C SER A 223 15.86 -19.00 9.36
N TYR A 224 14.66 -19.24 9.85
CA TYR A 224 13.97 -18.43 10.85
C TYR A 224 13.23 -19.32 11.82
N ALA A 225 13.30 -18.98 13.11
CA ALA A 225 12.47 -19.58 14.15
C ALA A 225 11.92 -18.45 15.02
N GLY A 226 10.62 -18.17 14.91
CA GLY A 226 10.00 -17.05 15.61
C GLY A 226 8.50 -16.97 15.44
N GLY A 227 7.90 -15.91 15.96
CA GLY A 227 6.48 -15.64 15.76
C GLY A 227 6.15 -15.30 14.31
N VAL A 228 4.89 -15.45 13.90
CA VAL A 228 4.43 -14.90 12.63
C VAL A 228 4.58 -13.37 12.65
N ALA A 229 5.00 -12.79 11.53
CA ALA A 229 5.34 -11.38 11.44
C ALA A 229 4.16 -10.48 11.77
N ASP A 230 3.03 -10.76 11.15
CA ASP A 230 1.79 -10.03 11.35
C ASP A 230 0.62 -11.02 11.37
N ARG A 231 0.20 -11.40 12.58
CA ARG A 231 -0.94 -12.32 12.78
C ARG A 231 -2.23 -11.75 12.22
N ALA A 232 -2.28 -10.51 12.23
CA ALA A 232 -3.38 -9.68 11.85
C ALA A 232 -3.61 -9.72 10.34
N ASN A 233 -2.58 -9.45 9.57
CA ASN A 233 -2.58 -9.50 8.12
C ASN A 233 -2.26 -10.91 7.57
N ARG A 234 -2.25 -11.92 8.45
CA ARG A 234 -1.90 -13.29 8.09
C ARG A 234 -0.53 -13.42 7.43
N VAL A 235 0.32 -12.40 7.56
CA VAL A 235 1.70 -12.43 7.07
C VAL A 235 2.51 -13.30 8.04
N TRP A 236 3.02 -14.39 7.54
CA TRP A 236 3.85 -15.28 8.33
C TRP A 236 5.28 -14.80 8.40
N PHE A 237 5.84 -14.36 7.29
CA PHE A 237 7.15 -13.75 7.23
C PHE A 237 7.38 -13.00 5.92
N SER A 238 8.43 -12.19 5.87
CA SER A 238 8.90 -11.50 4.66
C SER A 238 10.41 -11.51 4.58
N ASN A 239 10.95 -11.37 3.35
CA ASN A 239 12.38 -11.32 3.08
C ASN A 239 12.70 -10.41 1.91
N TYR A 240 13.92 -9.85 1.92
CA TYR A 240 14.56 -9.26 0.76
C TYR A 240 15.49 -10.31 0.12
N LEU A 241 15.17 -10.77 -1.08
CA LEU A 241 15.88 -11.85 -1.76
C LEU A 241 16.57 -11.34 -3.01
N PHE A 242 17.85 -11.63 -3.18
CA PHE A 242 18.57 -11.29 -4.39
C PHE A 242 17.86 -11.79 -5.63
N ALA A 243 17.65 -10.88 -6.59
CA ALA A 243 16.94 -11.12 -7.83
C ALA A 243 17.64 -10.45 -9.02
N SER A 244 17.38 -10.92 -10.23
CA SER A 244 18.00 -10.36 -11.43
C SER A 244 17.40 -9.01 -11.79
N ALA A 245 18.28 -8.06 -12.15
CA ALA A 245 17.88 -6.74 -12.66
C ALA A 245 17.35 -6.77 -14.10
N SER A 246 17.66 -7.83 -14.84
CA SER A 246 17.20 -8.04 -16.21
C SER A 246 16.58 -9.43 -16.34
N GLY A 247 15.25 -9.49 -16.36
CA GLY A 247 14.52 -10.76 -16.40
C GLY A 247 14.21 -11.32 -15.01
N SER A 248 13.70 -12.51 -14.98
CA SER A 248 13.19 -13.17 -13.79
C SER A 248 14.08 -14.33 -13.35
N SER A 249 14.16 -14.57 -12.04
CA SER A 249 14.89 -15.67 -11.43
C SER A 249 13.92 -16.56 -10.67
N ALA A 250 14.01 -17.88 -10.86
CA ALA A 250 13.31 -18.82 -9.99
C ALA A 250 13.97 -18.85 -8.61
N LEU A 251 13.18 -19.09 -7.56
CA LEU A 251 13.73 -19.32 -6.23
C LEU A 251 14.56 -20.62 -6.22
N PRO A 252 15.84 -20.60 -5.76
CA PRO A 252 16.65 -21.81 -5.62
C PRO A 252 15.98 -22.85 -4.73
N GLY A 253 16.27 -24.14 -4.98
CA GLY A 253 15.76 -25.25 -4.16
C GLY A 253 14.33 -25.68 -4.43
N GLY A 254 13.52 -24.86 -5.08
CA GLY A 254 12.16 -25.21 -5.55
C GLY A 254 11.10 -25.42 -4.46
N ALA A 255 11.45 -25.34 -3.16
CA ALA A 255 10.52 -25.51 -2.06
C ALA A 255 10.98 -24.79 -0.78
N ILE A 256 9.99 -24.43 0.04
CA ILE A 256 10.17 -23.87 1.39
C ILE A 256 9.76 -24.92 2.41
N SER A 257 10.63 -25.30 3.33
CA SER A 257 10.26 -26.10 4.49
C SER A 257 9.73 -25.21 5.59
N MET A 258 8.50 -25.46 6.03
CA MET A 258 7.85 -24.68 7.07
C MET A 258 7.22 -25.57 8.12
N THR A 259 7.45 -25.25 9.39
CA THR A 259 6.83 -25.93 10.54
C THR A 259 6.00 -24.95 11.34
N ALA A 260 4.74 -25.31 11.61
CA ALA A 260 3.86 -24.54 12.48
C ALA A 260 3.03 -25.51 13.34
N ASP A 261 2.88 -25.20 14.64
CA ASP A 261 2.16 -26.03 15.62
C ASP A 261 2.57 -27.52 15.61
N GLY A 262 3.87 -27.79 15.38
CA GLY A 262 4.44 -29.14 15.33
C GLY A 262 4.19 -29.91 14.03
N VAL A 263 3.58 -29.29 13.02
CA VAL A 263 3.38 -29.88 11.70
C VAL A 263 4.37 -29.26 10.73
N THR A 264 5.16 -30.10 10.04
CA THR A 264 6.10 -29.67 9.00
C THR A 264 5.49 -29.93 7.62
N LYS A 265 5.52 -28.94 6.75
CA LYS A 265 5.09 -29.02 5.36
C LYS A 265 6.18 -28.47 4.43
N SER A 266 6.22 -29.01 3.22
CA SER A 266 7.02 -28.48 2.12
C SER A 266 6.09 -27.72 1.17
N ILE A 267 6.42 -26.47 0.93
CA ILE A 267 5.64 -25.58 0.07
C ILE A 267 6.40 -25.44 -1.25
N GLU A 268 5.80 -25.90 -2.34
CA GLU A 268 6.42 -25.79 -3.65
C GLU A 268 6.41 -24.34 -4.16
N THR A 269 7.56 -23.88 -4.67
CA THR A 269 7.78 -22.51 -5.12
C THR A 269 8.02 -22.42 -6.63
N ALA A 270 7.62 -23.44 -7.39
CA ALA A 270 7.85 -23.52 -8.84
C ALA A 270 7.28 -22.32 -9.62
N ASN A 271 6.24 -21.67 -9.08
CA ASN A 271 5.62 -20.49 -9.68
C ASN A 271 6.19 -19.16 -9.13
N MET A 272 7.13 -19.21 -8.18
CA MET A 272 7.76 -17.98 -7.68
C MET A 272 8.84 -17.51 -8.63
N VAL A 273 8.59 -16.35 -9.20
CA VAL A 273 9.53 -15.66 -10.07
C VAL A 273 9.93 -14.36 -9.37
N LEU A 274 11.24 -14.22 -9.11
CA LEU A 274 11.81 -13.06 -8.47
C LEU A 274 12.36 -12.09 -9.53
N GLU A 275 11.94 -10.85 -9.47
CA GLU A 275 12.47 -9.75 -10.25
C GLU A 275 13.01 -8.69 -9.30
N ALA A 276 14.18 -8.13 -9.61
CA ALA A 276 14.74 -7.06 -8.81
C ALA A 276 13.82 -5.82 -8.86
N ASP A 277 13.81 -5.08 -7.75
CA ASP A 277 12.96 -3.91 -7.54
C ASP A 277 11.45 -4.20 -7.59
N LYS A 278 11.05 -5.45 -7.30
CA LYS A 278 9.64 -5.87 -7.24
C LYS A 278 9.26 -6.39 -5.86
N THR A 279 7.98 -6.18 -5.52
CA THR A 279 7.34 -6.88 -4.40
C THR A 279 6.63 -8.12 -4.93
N VAL A 280 6.78 -9.22 -4.23
CA VAL A 280 6.14 -10.50 -4.52
C VAL A 280 5.30 -10.90 -3.32
N ASN A 281 3.99 -10.98 -3.51
CA ASN A 281 3.08 -11.50 -2.49
C ASN A 281 2.85 -12.99 -2.77
N ALA A 282 3.38 -13.83 -1.89
CA ALA A 282 3.27 -15.28 -1.96
C ALA A 282 2.16 -15.74 -1.02
N HIS A 283 1.07 -16.24 -1.58
CA HIS A 283 -0.10 -16.71 -0.84
C HIS A 283 -0.12 -18.23 -0.79
N PHE A 284 -0.48 -18.79 0.37
CA PHE A 284 -0.63 -20.23 0.55
C PHE A 284 -1.77 -20.55 1.51
N ASN A 285 -2.33 -21.76 1.40
CA ASN A 285 -3.32 -22.30 2.33
C ASN A 285 -2.69 -23.37 3.20
N TRP A 286 -2.48 -23.08 4.48
CA TRP A 286 -1.84 -24.02 5.42
C TRP A 286 -2.64 -25.31 5.65
N ALA A 287 -3.99 -25.25 5.52
CA ALA A 287 -4.86 -26.43 5.66
C ALA A 287 -4.67 -27.47 4.56
N ASP A 288 -4.28 -27.06 3.37
CA ASP A 288 -4.20 -27.94 2.19
C ASP A 288 -3.15 -29.04 2.35
N ALA A 289 -3.44 -30.23 1.79
CA ALA A 289 -2.55 -31.38 1.84
C ALA A 289 -1.31 -31.22 0.93
N GLY A 290 -1.43 -30.47 -0.16
CA GLY A 290 -0.34 -30.07 -1.06
C GLY A 290 -0.36 -28.56 -1.20
N ILE A 291 0.58 -27.87 -0.52
CA ILE A 291 0.62 -26.42 -0.53
C ILE A 291 1.36 -25.98 -1.78
N SER A 292 0.70 -25.21 -2.64
CA SER A 292 1.33 -24.43 -3.70
C SER A 292 1.21 -22.95 -3.40
N ILE A 293 2.25 -22.17 -3.80
CA ILE A 293 2.22 -20.73 -3.68
C ILE A 293 1.52 -20.16 -4.90
N THR A 294 0.51 -19.33 -4.66
CA THR A 294 -0.02 -18.40 -5.66
C THR A 294 0.75 -17.08 -5.51
N VAL A 295 1.23 -16.53 -6.61
CA VAL A 295 2.04 -15.32 -6.61
C VAL A 295 1.30 -14.20 -7.30
N ASP A 296 1.06 -13.12 -6.58
CA ASP A 296 0.70 -11.84 -7.16
C ASP A 296 1.96 -10.98 -7.29
N VAL A 297 2.36 -10.71 -8.52
CA VAL A 297 3.48 -9.81 -8.83
C VAL A 297 2.91 -8.43 -9.04
N GLY A 298 3.10 -7.57 -8.09
CA GLY A 298 2.69 -6.17 -8.15
C GLY A 298 3.20 -5.43 -6.92
N PHE A 299 3.41 -4.13 -7.06
CA PHE A 299 3.61 -3.31 -5.87
C PHE A 299 2.27 -3.20 -5.17
N SER A 300 2.09 -3.93 -4.08
CA SER A 300 1.17 -3.49 -3.05
C SER A 300 2.03 -2.84 -1.96
N ASP A 301 1.80 -1.57 -1.71
CA ASP A 301 2.12 -0.96 -0.44
C ASP A 301 1.62 -1.95 0.64
N PRO A 302 2.46 -2.42 1.59
CA PRO A 302 1.97 -3.28 2.67
C PRO A 302 0.83 -2.62 3.44
N ASP A 303 0.75 -1.28 3.39
CA ASP A 303 -0.32 -0.49 3.99
C ASP A 303 -1.46 -0.18 3.00
N ALA A 304 -1.38 -0.59 1.72
CA ALA A 304 -2.45 -0.38 0.76
C ALA A 304 -3.68 -1.25 1.07
N PRO A 305 -4.87 -0.70 0.89
CA PRO A 305 -6.11 -1.44 1.13
C PRO A 305 -6.27 -2.59 0.14
N ARG A 306 -6.83 -3.70 0.60
CA ARG A 306 -7.11 -4.89 -0.22
C ARG A 306 -8.58 -5.24 -0.18
N VAL A 307 -9.05 -5.87 -1.23
CA VAL A 307 -10.41 -6.41 -1.26
C VAL A 307 -10.59 -7.44 -0.15
N GLY A 308 -11.57 -7.21 0.72
CA GLY A 308 -11.84 -8.01 1.91
C GLY A 308 -11.36 -7.39 3.22
N ASP A 309 -10.57 -6.31 3.19
CA ASP A 309 -10.17 -5.60 4.40
C ASP A 309 -11.37 -4.95 5.10
N TYR A 310 -11.36 -4.98 6.43
CA TYR A 310 -12.28 -4.21 7.24
C TYR A 310 -11.87 -2.75 7.24
N TYR A 311 -12.81 -1.87 6.94
CA TYR A 311 -12.61 -0.43 7.05
C TYR A 311 -13.18 0.07 8.38
N TYR A 312 -12.42 0.87 9.12
CA TYR A 312 -12.73 1.30 10.47
C TYR A 312 -13.21 2.75 10.53
N SER A 313 -13.92 3.07 11.62
CA SER A 313 -14.44 4.41 11.88
C SER A 313 -13.38 5.51 12.02
N ASP A 314 -12.11 5.14 12.21
CA ASP A 314 -10.98 6.05 12.27
C ASP A 314 -10.28 6.28 10.93
N GLY A 315 -10.82 5.71 9.83
CA GLY A 315 -10.26 5.86 8.48
C GLY A 315 -9.19 4.85 8.13
N THR A 316 -8.84 3.95 9.04
CA THR A 316 -7.85 2.89 8.79
C THR A 316 -8.51 1.61 8.26
N TRP A 317 -7.70 0.70 7.74
CA TRP A 317 -8.14 -0.61 7.25
C TRP A 317 -7.19 -1.72 7.71
N ALA A 318 -7.71 -2.93 7.78
CA ALA A 318 -6.94 -4.15 8.03
C ALA A 318 -7.73 -5.38 7.56
N ASN A 319 -7.03 -6.44 7.16
CA ASN A 319 -7.67 -7.70 6.76
C ASN A 319 -8.19 -8.53 7.95
N TYR A 320 -8.19 -8.00 9.16
CA TYR A 320 -8.64 -8.63 10.40
C TYR A 320 -9.35 -7.63 11.30
N LEU A 321 -10.07 -8.14 12.30
CA LEU A 321 -10.74 -7.32 13.29
C LEU A 321 -9.75 -6.82 14.34
N VAL A 322 -9.40 -5.54 14.26
CA VAL A 322 -8.49 -4.88 15.20
C VAL A 322 -9.18 -4.69 16.55
N PRO A 323 -8.66 -5.25 17.66
CA PRO A 323 -9.24 -5.04 18.97
C PRO A 323 -9.34 -3.56 19.34
N GLY A 324 -10.52 -3.11 19.74
CA GLY A 324 -10.76 -1.71 20.14
C GLY A 324 -11.09 -0.76 19.01
N LYS A 325 -11.06 -1.18 17.74
CA LYS A 325 -11.56 -0.39 16.61
C LYS A 325 -12.97 -0.84 16.21
N THR A 326 -13.75 0.10 15.70
CA THR A 326 -15.13 -0.18 15.23
C THR A 326 -15.10 -0.34 13.72
N PRO A 327 -15.31 -1.57 13.17
CA PRO A 327 -15.44 -1.75 11.73
C PRO A 327 -16.75 -1.14 11.25
N VAL A 328 -16.73 -0.42 10.13
CA VAL A 328 -17.90 0.21 9.53
C VAL A 328 -18.22 -0.32 8.15
N GLY A 329 -17.28 -1.02 7.51
CA GLY A 329 -17.47 -1.61 6.20
C GLY A 329 -16.37 -2.58 5.82
N VAL A 330 -16.46 -3.10 4.58
CA VAL A 330 -15.47 -4.00 3.96
C VAL A 330 -15.05 -3.44 2.62
N VAL A 331 -13.76 -3.33 2.36
CA VAL A 331 -13.21 -2.91 1.06
C VAL A 331 -13.59 -3.93 0.00
N PHE A 332 -14.23 -3.50 -1.09
CA PHE A 332 -14.63 -4.39 -2.18
C PHE A 332 -13.99 -4.04 -3.53
N ALA A 333 -13.36 -2.90 -3.64
CA ALA A 333 -12.61 -2.47 -4.82
C ALA A 333 -11.50 -1.50 -4.41
N THR A 334 -10.37 -1.59 -5.10
CA THR A 334 -9.21 -0.71 -4.92
C THR A 334 -8.84 -0.07 -6.25
N VAL A 335 -8.08 1.01 -6.21
CA VAL A 335 -7.56 1.68 -7.41
C VAL A 335 -6.27 1.04 -7.93
N GLU A 336 -5.60 0.21 -7.10
CA GLU A 336 -4.32 -0.40 -7.45
C GLU A 336 -4.46 -1.49 -8.52
N GLY A 337 -3.51 -1.53 -9.43
CA GLY A 337 -3.49 -2.48 -10.55
C GLY A 337 -4.70 -2.32 -11.47
N ASP A 338 -5.28 -3.45 -11.88
CA ASP A 338 -6.54 -3.52 -12.66
C ASP A 338 -7.78 -3.48 -11.75
N GLY A 339 -7.66 -2.86 -10.56
CA GLY A 339 -8.73 -2.77 -9.58
C GLY A 339 -10.01 -2.17 -10.16
N ALA A 340 -11.16 -2.62 -9.69
CA ALA A 340 -12.46 -2.15 -10.19
C ALA A 340 -12.70 -0.65 -9.96
N ALA A 341 -11.98 -0.04 -9.02
CA ALA A 341 -12.01 1.40 -8.75
C ALA A 341 -10.93 2.19 -9.52
N ALA A 342 -10.09 1.54 -10.33
CA ALA A 342 -8.97 2.19 -11.05
C ALA A 342 -9.38 3.34 -11.97
N ALA A 343 -10.64 3.36 -12.43
CA ALA A 343 -11.19 4.44 -13.24
C ALA A 343 -11.85 5.57 -12.42
N ASP A 344 -11.84 5.47 -11.10
CA ASP A 344 -12.43 6.50 -10.24
C ASP A 344 -11.43 7.64 -9.99
N ASP A 345 -11.96 8.86 -9.83
CA ASP A 345 -11.16 10.08 -9.73
C ASP A 345 -11.76 11.00 -8.65
N VAL A 346 -10.90 11.70 -7.94
CA VAL A 346 -11.28 12.72 -6.94
C VAL A 346 -12.25 13.76 -7.49
N ALA A 347 -12.20 14.04 -8.80
CA ALA A 347 -13.15 14.95 -9.48
C ALA A 347 -14.61 14.48 -9.43
N ASN A 348 -14.87 13.20 -9.11
CA ASN A 348 -16.22 12.67 -8.92
C ASN A 348 -16.81 13.00 -7.53
N TYR A 349 -16.02 13.61 -6.62
CA TYR A 349 -16.32 13.82 -5.21
C TYR A 349 -16.24 15.30 -4.80
N GLU A 350 -17.06 16.13 -5.41
CA GLU A 350 -17.08 17.58 -5.14
C GLU A 350 -17.29 17.86 -3.64
N GLY A 351 -16.37 18.64 -3.06
CA GLY A 351 -16.39 19.03 -1.64
C GLY A 351 -15.82 17.99 -0.68
N VAL A 352 -15.25 16.89 -1.18
CA VAL A 352 -14.55 15.89 -0.38
C VAL A 352 -13.05 16.14 -0.46
N THR A 353 -12.35 16.00 0.68
CA THR A 353 -10.90 16.00 0.75
C THR A 353 -10.46 14.61 1.15
N PHE A 354 -9.83 13.88 0.23
CA PHE A 354 -9.21 12.60 0.51
C PHE A 354 -7.81 12.79 1.09
N GLU A 355 -7.36 11.82 1.87
CA GLU A 355 -5.98 11.76 2.33
C GLU A 355 -5.07 11.64 1.09
N ASP A 356 -3.95 12.34 1.09
CA ASP A 356 -3.01 12.42 -0.06
C ASP A 356 -3.61 12.90 -1.39
N GLY A 357 -4.88 13.30 -1.40
CA GLY A 357 -5.57 13.83 -2.58
C GLY A 357 -5.90 12.80 -3.64
N VAL A 358 -5.94 11.51 -3.28
CA VAL A 358 -6.26 10.39 -4.18
C VAL A 358 -7.42 9.55 -3.64
N VAL A 359 -8.08 8.81 -4.52
CA VAL A 359 -9.05 7.77 -4.16
C VAL A 359 -8.27 6.47 -3.98
N HIS A 360 -8.49 5.76 -2.87
CA HIS A 360 -7.87 4.44 -2.62
C HIS A 360 -8.80 3.28 -2.98
N GLY A 361 -10.11 3.45 -2.83
CA GLY A 361 -11.04 2.39 -3.13
C GLY A 361 -12.47 2.63 -2.66
N TRP A 362 -13.27 1.57 -2.75
CA TRP A 362 -14.67 1.56 -2.32
C TRP A 362 -14.90 0.55 -1.21
N VAL A 363 -15.67 0.98 -0.22
CA VAL A 363 -16.07 0.18 0.95
C VAL A 363 -17.57 -0.07 0.93
N VAL A 364 -17.98 -1.32 1.07
CA VAL A 364 -19.39 -1.67 1.26
C VAL A 364 -19.73 -1.62 2.75
N SER A 365 -20.86 -1.01 3.09
CA SER A 365 -21.34 -0.89 4.47
C SER A 365 -21.64 -2.26 5.10
N LEU A 366 -21.58 -2.36 6.43
CA LEU A 366 -21.91 -3.61 7.14
C LEU A 366 -23.41 -3.91 7.14
N LYS A 367 -24.25 -2.88 7.14
CA LYS A 367 -25.72 -3.02 7.25
C LYS A 367 -26.41 -2.57 5.99
N GLU A 368 -27.53 -3.24 5.66
CA GLU A 368 -28.46 -2.77 4.64
C GLU A 368 -29.41 -1.73 5.22
N MET A 369 -29.76 -0.75 4.43
CA MET A 369 -30.93 0.09 4.75
C MET A 369 -32.20 -0.76 4.68
N SER A 370 -33.21 -0.42 5.49
CA SER A 370 -34.54 -1.01 5.30
C SER A 370 -34.96 -0.84 3.85
N THR A 371 -35.75 -1.76 3.30
CA THR A 371 -36.13 -1.77 1.87
C THR A 371 -36.86 -0.47 1.44
N PRO A 372 -36.16 0.62 1.15
CA PRO A 372 -36.81 1.90 0.85
C PRO A 372 -37.39 1.89 -0.56
N GLN A 373 -38.45 2.65 -0.73
CA GLN A 373 -38.73 3.22 -2.05
C GLN A 373 -37.61 4.22 -2.38
N PHE A 374 -37.28 4.39 -3.64
CA PHE A 374 -36.34 5.45 -4.03
C PHE A 374 -37.01 6.83 -3.87
N ILE A 375 -38.29 6.93 -4.24
CA ILE A 375 -39.15 8.08 -4.05
C ILE A 375 -40.51 7.65 -3.44
N THR A 376 -41.20 8.55 -2.73
CA THR A 376 -42.54 8.29 -2.20
C THR A 376 -43.54 8.00 -3.32
N ASN A 377 -44.50 7.11 -3.02
CA ASN A 377 -45.56 6.76 -3.95
C ASN A 377 -46.69 7.82 -3.92
N THR A 378 -46.67 8.72 -4.90
CA THR A 378 -47.87 9.52 -5.22
C THR A 378 -48.34 9.10 -6.60
N ALA A 379 -49.63 8.74 -6.70
CA ALA A 379 -50.24 8.31 -7.94
C ALA A 379 -49.95 9.33 -9.07
N GLY A 380 -49.20 8.91 -10.09
CA GLY A 380 -48.90 9.71 -11.27
C GLY A 380 -47.56 10.43 -11.30
N SER A 381 -46.68 10.27 -10.31
CA SER A 381 -45.33 10.84 -10.35
C SER A 381 -44.38 9.99 -11.22
N ALA A 382 -44.43 10.23 -12.52
CA ALA A 382 -43.36 9.88 -13.41
C ALA A 382 -42.22 10.87 -13.19
N LEU A 383 -41.00 10.38 -12.84
CA LEU A 383 -39.80 11.20 -12.94
C LEU A 383 -39.63 11.57 -14.42
N THR A 384 -39.79 12.84 -14.75
CA THR A 384 -39.59 13.32 -16.13
C THR A 384 -38.33 14.18 -16.15
N GLY A 385 -37.25 13.63 -16.72
CA GLY A 385 -36.03 14.36 -16.98
C GLY A 385 -35.22 14.65 -15.70
N VAL A 386 -34.37 13.74 -15.32
CA VAL A 386 -33.39 13.93 -14.23
C VAL A 386 -32.07 14.40 -14.84
N ALA A 387 -31.70 15.65 -14.53
CA ALA A 387 -30.43 16.22 -14.97
C ALA A 387 -29.28 15.85 -14.02
N GLY A 388 -28.08 15.69 -14.54
CA GLY A 388 -26.88 15.48 -13.76
C GLY A 388 -26.67 14.06 -13.23
N VAL A 389 -27.67 13.18 -13.35
CA VAL A 389 -27.56 11.77 -12.92
C VAL A 389 -27.06 10.89 -14.07
N GLY A 390 -26.08 10.04 -13.79
CA GLY A 390 -25.56 9.07 -14.76
C GLY A 390 -26.62 8.08 -15.23
N THR A 391 -26.54 7.61 -16.49
CA THR A 391 -27.50 6.68 -17.09
C THR A 391 -26.85 5.47 -17.75
N ALA A 392 -25.52 5.42 -17.85
CA ALA A 392 -24.75 4.32 -18.41
C ALA A 392 -24.79 3.07 -17.51
N GLU A 393 -24.56 1.89 -18.06
CA GLU A 393 -24.51 0.63 -17.29
C GLU A 393 -23.14 0.42 -16.60
N ASP A 394 -22.15 1.15 -17.01
CA ASP A 394 -20.80 1.22 -16.43
C ASP A 394 -20.59 2.49 -15.56
N ASP A 395 -21.66 3.21 -15.24
CA ASP A 395 -21.58 4.40 -14.39
C ASP A 395 -21.05 4.07 -13.00
N ILE A 396 -19.95 4.74 -12.58
CA ILE A 396 -19.30 4.61 -11.27
C ILE A 396 -19.45 5.85 -10.39
N LYS A 397 -20.20 6.88 -10.82
CA LYS A 397 -20.30 8.19 -10.16
C LYS A 397 -21.41 8.24 -9.09
N GLY A 398 -21.45 7.24 -8.21
CA GLY A 398 -22.53 7.11 -7.23
C GLY A 398 -22.68 8.31 -6.32
N TYR A 399 -21.57 8.87 -5.81
CA TYR A 399 -21.59 10.07 -4.99
C TYR A 399 -22.17 11.29 -5.74
N ALA A 400 -21.66 11.57 -6.93
CA ALA A 400 -22.12 12.67 -7.76
C ALA A 400 -23.61 12.51 -8.12
N ASN A 401 -24.06 11.28 -8.44
CA ASN A 401 -25.47 11.00 -8.67
C ASN A 401 -26.33 11.34 -7.44
N CYS A 402 -25.91 10.93 -6.24
CA CYS A 402 -26.63 11.23 -5.00
C CYS A 402 -26.72 12.73 -4.73
N LYS A 403 -25.75 13.52 -5.14
CA LYS A 403 -25.80 14.98 -5.07
C LYS A 403 -26.73 15.58 -6.12
N ALA A 404 -26.77 15.01 -7.33
CA ALA A 404 -27.59 15.52 -8.43
C ALA A 404 -29.10 15.21 -8.29
N TRP A 405 -29.47 14.10 -7.62
CA TRP A 405 -30.87 13.73 -7.46
C TRP A 405 -31.72 14.83 -6.80
N PRO A 406 -31.32 15.43 -5.65
CA PRO A 406 -32.10 16.47 -4.98
C PRO A 406 -32.29 17.76 -5.79
N ASP A 407 -31.39 18.04 -6.75
CA ASP A 407 -31.52 19.21 -7.64
C ASP A 407 -32.68 19.08 -8.63
N ASN A 408 -33.24 17.88 -8.76
CA ASN A 408 -34.38 17.61 -9.63
C ASN A 408 -35.66 17.72 -8.83
N VAL A 409 -36.46 18.71 -9.17
CA VAL A 409 -37.73 19.02 -8.49
C VAL A 409 -38.72 17.88 -8.69
N LEU A 410 -39.14 17.27 -7.59
CA LEU A 410 -40.26 16.33 -7.59
C LEU A 410 -41.61 17.06 -7.51
N ALA A 411 -42.68 16.35 -7.87
CA ALA A 411 -44.03 16.86 -7.67
C ALA A 411 -44.28 17.13 -6.17
N GLU A 412 -45.18 18.06 -5.84
CA GLU A 412 -45.54 18.43 -4.47
C GLU A 412 -45.92 17.17 -3.66
N GLY A 413 -45.32 17.00 -2.47
CA GLY A 413 -45.53 15.85 -1.57
C GLY A 413 -44.79 14.58 -1.98
N VAL A 414 -43.88 14.61 -2.96
CA VAL A 414 -42.99 13.50 -3.31
C VAL A 414 -41.61 13.75 -2.70
N GLU A 415 -41.05 12.73 -2.08
CA GLU A 415 -39.74 12.80 -1.39
C GLU A 415 -38.78 11.72 -1.90
N TYR A 416 -37.49 11.99 -1.81
CA TYR A 416 -36.43 11.04 -2.06
C TYR A 416 -36.19 10.17 -0.81
N VAL A 417 -36.99 9.13 -0.62
CA VAL A 417 -36.98 8.29 0.61
C VAL A 417 -35.64 7.65 0.85
N ALA A 418 -35.04 7.05 -0.19
CA ALA A 418 -33.75 6.37 -0.04
C ALA A 418 -32.62 7.35 0.32
N LEU A 419 -32.61 8.56 -0.25
CA LEU A 419 -31.60 9.57 0.08
C LEU A 419 -31.84 10.17 1.48
N ASN A 420 -33.13 10.34 1.88
CA ASN A 420 -33.44 10.80 3.23
C ASN A 420 -32.97 9.78 4.30
N GLN A 421 -33.21 8.49 4.09
CA GLN A 421 -32.70 7.44 4.99
C GLN A 421 -31.17 7.35 4.97
N LEU A 422 -30.54 7.59 3.83
CA LEU A 422 -29.09 7.62 3.73
C LEU A 422 -28.48 8.73 4.60
N SER A 423 -29.14 9.87 4.74
CA SER A 423 -28.64 11.00 5.53
C SER A 423 -28.52 10.70 7.03
N THR A 424 -29.27 9.74 7.54
CA THR A 424 -29.21 9.27 8.95
C THR A 424 -28.52 7.92 9.11
N TYR A 425 -28.01 7.34 8.03
CA TYR A 425 -27.48 5.98 8.01
C TYR A 425 -26.39 5.75 9.06
N ALA A 426 -25.45 6.67 9.22
CA ALA A 426 -24.36 6.54 10.17
C ALA A 426 -24.84 6.47 11.63
N GLU A 427 -25.91 7.22 11.98
CA GLU A 427 -26.52 7.19 13.31
C GLU A 427 -27.39 5.95 13.50
N ASP A 428 -28.22 5.61 12.51
CA ASP A 428 -29.20 4.53 12.58
C ASP A 428 -28.54 3.14 12.72
N PHE A 429 -27.32 2.99 12.18
CA PHE A 429 -26.61 1.72 12.13
C PHE A 429 -25.27 1.71 12.90
N ASP A 430 -25.02 2.73 13.75
CA ASP A 430 -23.78 2.86 14.51
C ASP A 430 -22.53 2.69 13.63
N ALA A 431 -22.54 3.37 12.49
CA ALA A 431 -21.49 3.34 11.46
C ALA A 431 -20.80 4.70 11.32
N PRO A 432 -20.16 5.21 12.41
CA PRO A 432 -19.52 6.51 12.40
C PRO A 432 -18.35 6.51 11.41
N LEU A 433 -18.11 7.66 10.78
CA LEU A 433 -17.06 7.86 9.81
C LEU A 433 -16.00 8.82 10.36
N PRO A 434 -14.77 8.77 9.84
CA PRO A 434 -13.76 9.76 10.16
C PRO A 434 -14.21 11.16 9.71
N GLU A 435 -13.70 12.20 10.36
CA GLU A 435 -14.06 13.60 10.06
C GLU A 435 -13.61 14.05 8.66
N SER A 436 -12.64 13.38 8.06
CA SER A 436 -12.09 13.66 6.73
C SER A 436 -11.58 12.37 6.08
N GLY A 437 -11.16 12.44 4.82
CA GLY A 437 -10.57 11.30 4.10
C GLY A 437 -11.59 10.38 3.43
N THR A 438 -12.90 10.64 3.58
CA THR A 438 -13.95 9.82 2.95
C THR A 438 -15.03 10.63 2.31
N SER A 439 -15.74 10.04 1.34
CA SER A 439 -16.93 10.64 0.72
C SER A 439 -18.14 10.75 1.64
N GLY A 440 -18.11 10.05 2.79
CA GLY A 440 -19.35 9.71 3.49
C GLY A 440 -20.12 8.60 2.76
N TRP A 441 -21.20 8.09 3.40
CA TRP A 441 -22.05 7.06 2.81
C TRP A 441 -22.88 7.61 1.64
N TYR A 442 -22.96 6.84 0.55
CA TYR A 442 -23.80 7.16 -0.59
C TYR A 442 -24.39 5.90 -1.24
N ILE A 443 -25.48 6.05 -2.02
CA ILE A 443 -26.05 4.97 -2.81
C ILE A 443 -25.15 4.72 -4.01
N PRO A 444 -24.60 3.50 -4.18
CA PRO A 444 -23.66 3.21 -5.26
C PRO A 444 -24.28 3.40 -6.66
N ALA A 445 -23.47 3.78 -7.63
CA ALA A 445 -23.84 3.69 -9.03
C ALA A 445 -23.89 2.23 -9.50
N ILE A 446 -24.51 1.98 -10.65
CA ILE A 446 -24.72 0.62 -11.15
C ILE A 446 -23.40 -0.10 -11.49
N GLY A 447 -22.38 0.61 -11.99
CA GLY A 447 -21.04 0.07 -12.22
C GLY A 447 -20.33 -0.35 -10.92
N GLN A 448 -20.50 0.44 -9.85
CA GLN A 448 -19.94 0.10 -8.52
C GLN A 448 -20.63 -1.15 -7.93
N LEU A 449 -21.96 -1.26 -8.08
CA LEU A 449 -22.69 -2.49 -7.69
C LEU A 449 -22.31 -3.71 -8.54
N THR A 450 -21.99 -3.51 -9.82
CA THR A 450 -21.50 -4.57 -10.70
C THR A 450 -20.13 -5.08 -10.24
N ALA A 451 -19.23 -4.17 -9.85
CA ALA A 451 -17.95 -4.52 -9.24
C ALA A 451 -18.14 -5.32 -7.94
N LEU A 452 -19.00 -4.83 -7.04
CA LEU A 452 -19.32 -5.54 -5.79
C LEU A 452 -19.90 -6.94 -6.07
N ARG A 453 -20.80 -7.07 -7.03
CA ARG A 453 -21.38 -8.36 -7.44
C ARG A 453 -20.30 -9.33 -7.94
N THR A 454 -19.34 -8.84 -8.70
CA THR A 454 -18.26 -9.65 -9.26
C THR A 454 -17.40 -10.23 -8.15
N VAL A 455 -16.91 -9.40 -7.23
CA VAL A 455 -16.07 -9.87 -6.12
C VAL A 455 -16.84 -10.71 -5.10
N TYR A 456 -18.11 -10.40 -4.86
CA TYR A 456 -18.97 -11.14 -3.94
C TYR A 456 -19.39 -12.51 -4.45
N GLY A 457 -19.44 -12.70 -5.78
CA GLY A 457 -19.79 -13.95 -6.45
C GLY A 457 -18.60 -14.84 -6.83
N ALA A 458 -17.35 -14.38 -6.64
CA ALA A 458 -16.15 -15.15 -6.95
C ALA A 458 -15.97 -16.38 -6.03
N GLU A 459 -15.19 -17.37 -6.46
CA GLU A 459 -14.93 -18.58 -5.63
C GLU A 459 -14.18 -18.23 -4.33
N ASN A 460 -13.26 -17.27 -4.37
CA ASN A 460 -12.56 -16.75 -3.19
C ASN A 460 -13.22 -15.44 -2.73
N ASN A 461 -14.29 -15.56 -2.01
CA ASN A 461 -15.17 -14.45 -1.60
C ASN A 461 -14.62 -13.66 -0.41
N ALA A 462 -13.52 -12.94 -0.55
CA ALA A 462 -12.93 -12.18 0.55
C ALA A 462 -13.95 -11.23 1.22
N VAL A 463 -14.74 -10.50 0.43
CA VAL A 463 -15.79 -9.59 0.94
C VAL A 463 -16.89 -10.36 1.67
N LYS A 464 -17.37 -11.47 1.10
CA LYS A 464 -18.39 -12.30 1.73
C LYS A 464 -17.88 -12.93 3.04
N ASN A 465 -16.64 -13.41 3.03
CA ASN A 465 -16.03 -14.02 4.21
C ASN A 465 -15.86 -12.99 5.34
N ALA A 466 -15.41 -11.77 5.02
CA ALA A 466 -15.29 -10.70 5.99
C ALA A 466 -16.65 -10.30 6.58
N LEU A 467 -17.69 -10.16 5.73
CA LEU A 467 -19.05 -9.90 6.20
C LEU A 467 -19.62 -11.06 7.03
N GLN A 468 -19.30 -12.33 6.67
CA GLN A 468 -19.76 -13.50 7.40
C GLN A 468 -19.20 -13.54 8.83
N VAL A 469 -17.90 -13.24 9.00
CA VAL A 469 -17.26 -13.15 10.33
C VAL A 469 -18.02 -12.18 11.24
N LEU A 470 -18.41 -11.02 10.72
CA LEU A 470 -19.18 -10.02 11.47
C LEU A 470 -20.66 -10.39 11.62
N ALA A 471 -21.24 -11.11 10.68
CA ALA A 471 -22.62 -11.61 10.79
C ALA A 471 -22.74 -12.69 11.88
N ASP A 472 -21.72 -13.53 12.01
CA ASP A 472 -21.63 -14.56 13.04
C ASP A 472 -21.30 -13.97 14.43
N ASP A 473 -20.64 -12.82 14.48
CA ASP A 473 -20.33 -12.07 15.70
C ASP A 473 -21.47 -11.10 16.04
N ASP A 474 -22.49 -11.62 16.71
CA ASP A 474 -23.62 -10.86 17.26
C ASP A 474 -24.40 -10.03 16.19
N SER A 475 -24.46 -10.54 14.97
CA SER A 475 -25.17 -9.91 13.84
C SER A 475 -24.68 -8.49 13.52
N LYS A 476 -23.39 -8.21 13.66
CA LYS A 476 -22.79 -6.90 13.36
C LYS A 476 -22.86 -6.54 11.89
N ALA A 477 -22.96 -7.53 10.99
CA ALA A 477 -23.15 -7.30 9.56
C ALA A 477 -24.35 -8.07 9.01
N ASP A 478 -24.88 -7.57 7.88
CA ASP A 478 -25.86 -8.30 7.06
C ASP A 478 -25.12 -8.89 5.85
N LEU A 479 -25.47 -10.10 5.44
CA LEU A 479 -24.99 -10.66 4.18
C LEU A 479 -25.77 -10.06 3.00
N ILE A 480 -25.11 -9.91 1.87
CA ILE A 480 -25.79 -9.52 0.63
C ILE A 480 -26.69 -10.66 0.18
N VAL A 481 -27.96 -10.36 -0.11
CA VAL A 481 -28.95 -11.37 -0.51
C VAL A 481 -28.68 -11.80 -1.95
N THR A 482 -28.44 -13.09 -2.12
CA THR A 482 -28.11 -13.71 -3.43
C THR A 482 -29.28 -14.47 -4.06
N GLU A 483 -30.46 -14.49 -3.42
CA GLU A 483 -31.65 -15.16 -3.97
C GLU A 483 -32.42 -14.20 -4.88
N SER A 484 -32.74 -14.64 -6.10
CA SER A 484 -33.52 -13.85 -7.04
C SER A 484 -35.00 -13.82 -6.68
N SER A 485 -35.46 -12.68 -6.20
CA SER A 485 -36.88 -12.37 -6.10
C SER A 485 -37.11 -10.89 -6.41
N THR A 486 -38.36 -10.52 -6.68
CA THR A 486 -38.70 -9.11 -7.04
C THR A 486 -38.32 -8.10 -5.96
N GLY A 487 -38.22 -8.52 -4.69
CA GLY A 487 -37.79 -7.71 -3.54
C GLY A 487 -36.29 -7.67 -3.31
N ASN A 488 -35.52 -8.58 -3.90
CA ASN A 488 -34.09 -8.76 -3.63
C ASN A 488 -33.18 -8.03 -4.63
N TYR A 489 -33.72 -7.12 -5.40
CA TYR A 489 -32.90 -6.19 -6.17
C TYR A 489 -32.40 -5.05 -5.29
N TYR A 490 -31.19 -4.58 -5.57
CA TYR A 490 -30.56 -3.46 -4.89
C TYR A 490 -30.66 -2.19 -5.73
N TRP A 491 -31.07 -1.09 -5.12
CA TRP A 491 -31.04 0.23 -5.76
C TRP A 491 -29.63 0.66 -6.09
N SER A 492 -29.45 1.23 -7.28
CA SER A 492 -28.32 2.10 -7.59
C SER A 492 -28.77 3.56 -7.59
N SER A 493 -27.80 4.47 -7.61
CA SER A 493 -28.07 5.90 -7.85
C SER A 493 -28.13 6.23 -9.35
N THR A 494 -27.90 5.26 -10.23
CA THR A 494 -27.91 5.45 -11.69
C THR A 494 -29.33 5.39 -12.24
N GLY A 495 -29.65 6.34 -13.09
CA GLY A 495 -30.95 6.44 -13.76
C GLY A 495 -31.01 5.68 -15.08
N ARG A 496 -32.20 5.60 -15.65
CA ARG A 496 -32.45 5.12 -17.01
C ARG A 496 -33.70 5.80 -17.59
N THR A 497 -33.61 6.32 -18.78
CA THR A 497 -34.77 6.82 -19.51
C THR A 497 -35.22 5.76 -20.53
N SER A 498 -36.51 5.42 -20.52
CA SER A 498 -37.15 4.57 -21.52
C SER A 498 -38.53 5.07 -21.83
N ASN A 499 -38.84 5.29 -23.11
CA ASN A 499 -40.15 5.81 -23.60
C ASN A 499 -40.61 7.10 -22.85
N SER A 500 -39.69 8.03 -22.61
CA SER A 500 -39.94 9.28 -21.86
C SER A 500 -40.31 9.08 -20.39
N VAL A 501 -40.15 7.88 -19.85
CA VAL A 501 -40.31 7.57 -18.43
C VAL A 501 -38.91 7.35 -17.81
N TYR A 502 -38.68 7.89 -16.64
CA TYR A 502 -37.45 7.75 -15.91
C TYR A 502 -37.55 6.60 -14.89
N TYR A 503 -36.55 5.74 -14.89
CA TYR A 503 -36.40 4.61 -13.99
C TYR A 503 -35.10 4.74 -13.22
N VAL A 504 -35.03 4.06 -12.07
CA VAL A 504 -33.77 3.86 -11.34
C VAL A 504 -33.24 2.46 -11.65
N ARG A 505 -31.95 2.34 -11.97
CA ARG A 505 -31.32 1.06 -12.21
C ARG A 505 -31.21 0.28 -10.92
N THR A 506 -31.30 -1.04 -11.04
CA THR A 506 -31.19 -1.98 -9.92
C THR A 506 -30.37 -3.18 -10.37
N ILE A 507 -29.81 -3.91 -9.42
CA ILE A 507 -29.04 -5.13 -9.65
C ILE A 507 -29.50 -6.28 -8.75
N THR A 508 -29.42 -7.52 -9.23
CA THR A 508 -29.51 -8.71 -8.40
C THR A 508 -28.13 -9.36 -8.21
N PHE A 509 -27.87 -9.85 -7.02
CA PHE A 509 -26.65 -10.60 -6.68
C PHE A 509 -26.82 -12.12 -6.84
N ASP A 510 -27.95 -12.58 -7.42
CA ASP A 510 -28.14 -14.01 -7.71
C ASP A 510 -27.12 -14.49 -8.75
N PRO A 511 -26.22 -15.43 -8.40
CA PRO A 511 -25.21 -15.93 -9.32
C PRO A 511 -25.80 -16.75 -10.48
N ALA A 512 -27.03 -17.28 -10.33
CA ALA A 512 -27.72 -18.01 -11.39
C ALA A 512 -28.22 -17.09 -12.51
N VAL A 513 -28.31 -15.78 -12.26
CA VAL A 513 -28.69 -14.78 -13.27
C VAL A 513 -27.44 -14.25 -13.96
N THR A 514 -27.02 -14.88 -15.02
CA THR A 514 -25.84 -14.49 -15.81
C THR A 514 -26.13 -13.35 -16.77
N ASP A 515 -27.33 -13.30 -17.33
CA ASP A 515 -27.79 -12.26 -18.25
C ASP A 515 -28.94 -11.46 -17.64
N GLY A 516 -28.95 -10.15 -17.82
CA GLY A 516 -30.05 -9.29 -17.33
C GLY A 516 -30.07 -9.12 -15.81
N PHE A 517 -28.93 -9.31 -15.14
CA PHE A 517 -28.79 -9.04 -13.70
C PHE A 517 -28.98 -7.56 -13.36
N ILE A 518 -28.74 -6.66 -14.31
CA ILE A 518 -29.11 -5.24 -14.22
C ILE A 518 -30.53 -5.08 -14.73
N ASN A 519 -31.37 -4.43 -13.94
CA ASN A 519 -32.76 -4.14 -14.26
C ASN A 519 -33.04 -2.64 -14.04
N SER A 520 -34.29 -2.25 -14.16
CA SER A 520 -34.74 -0.89 -13.89
C SER A 520 -36.15 -0.92 -13.32
N HIS A 521 -36.35 -0.20 -12.25
CA HIS A 521 -37.65 -0.15 -11.58
C HIS A 521 -38.11 1.30 -11.40
N GLY A 522 -39.41 1.50 -11.37
CA GLY A 522 -40.00 2.77 -10.95
C GLY A 522 -39.57 3.03 -9.49
N GLY A 523 -39.22 4.28 -9.18
CA GLY A 523 -38.68 4.65 -7.86
C GLY A 523 -39.63 4.38 -6.68
N THR A 524 -40.92 4.06 -6.94
CA THR A 524 -41.92 3.71 -5.93
C THR A 524 -41.92 2.26 -5.49
N SER A 525 -41.07 1.40 -6.08
CA SER A 525 -40.96 0.00 -5.64
C SER A 525 -39.98 -0.10 -4.46
N GLY A 526 -40.35 -0.83 -3.42
CA GLY A 526 -39.40 -1.16 -2.34
C GLY A 526 -38.33 -2.12 -2.86
N LYS A 527 -37.07 -1.75 -2.71
CA LYS A 527 -35.89 -2.56 -3.04
C LYS A 527 -34.86 -2.45 -1.92
N ARG A 528 -33.93 -3.37 -1.88
CA ARG A 528 -32.78 -3.28 -0.95
C ARG A 528 -31.89 -2.09 -1.31
N CYS A 529 -31.22 -1.56 -0.32
CA CYS A 529 -30.22 -0.54 -0.52
C CYS A 529 -29.01 -0.82 0.37
N ARG A 530 -27.85 -0.89 -0.23
CA ARG A 530 -26.58 -1.12 0.45
C ARG A 530 -25.67 0.07 0.18
N PRO A 531 -25.52 0.98 1.15
CA PRO A 531 -24.59 2.11 0.99
C PRO A 531 -23.14 1.68 0.82
N ILE A 532 -22.39 2.50 0.14
CA ILE A 532 -20.94 2.40 0.04
C ILE A 532 -20.32 3.76 0.41
N LEU A 533 -19.01 3.75 0.66
CA LEU A 533 -18.20 4.95 0.74
C LEU A 533 -16.95 4.81 -0.13
N THR A 534 -16.33 5.95 -0.44
CA THR A 534 -15.02 6.05 -1.08
C THR A 534 -14.04 6.68 -0.09
N PHE A 535 -12.83 6.16 -0.05
CA PHE A 535 -11.77 6.61 0.85
C PHE A 535 -10.44 6.79 0.12
#